data_0077b57d19381a9eb7ca371e13e83aae
#
_entry.id   0077b57d19381a9eb7ca371e13e83aae
#
_cell.length_a   1.000
_cell.length_b   1.000
_cell.length_c   1.000
_cell.angle_alpha   90.00
_cell.angle_beta   90.00
_cell.angle_gamma   90.00
#
_symmetry.space_group_name_H-M   'P 1'
#
loop_
_entity.id
_entity.type
_entity.pdbx_description
1 polymer ?
#
loop_
_entity_poly.entity_id
_entity_poly.type
_entity_poly.pdbx_seq_one_letter_code
_entity_poly.pdbx_strand_id
1 'polypeptide(L)'
;MSIAEDVTQLIGNTPLVRLHRVTQGAVADVVAKLEFFNPANSVKDRIGVAMLDAAEQAGLIKPDTIILEPTSGNTGIALAMVCAARGYRIVLTMPETMSIERRMLLRAYGAELVLTPGSEGMPGAIAKAEELAKTDQRYFVPQQFENPANPAIHRATTAEEVWRDTDGKVDIFVSGVGTGGTITGVAQVIKERKPSAQFVAVEPAASPVLSGGQKGPHPIQGIGAGFVPPVLDLDLVDEVITVGNDDSLNLARRLAAEEGLLVGISSGAAAVAALQVARRPENAGKLVVVVLPDFGERYLSTPLFADVAE
;
A
#
# COMPACT_ATOMS: atom_id res chain seq x y z
N MET A 1 22.47 2.35 -21.25
CA MET A 1 21.01 2.34 -21.08
C MET A 1 20.60 0.87 -21.06
N SER A 2 19.94 0.43 -20.01
CA SER A 2 19.37 -0.92 -19.95
C SER A 2 17.93 -0.83 -20.44
N ILE A 3 17.57 -1.62 -21.43
CA ILE A 3 16.19 -1.82 -21.85
C ILE A 3 15.62 -2.90 -20.94
N ALA A 4 14.49 -2.63 -20.25
CA ALA A 4 13.79 -3.62 -19.45
C ALA A 4 13.12 -4.66 -20.36
N GLU A 5 13.12 -5.92 -19.99
CA GLU A 5 12.46 -6.99 -20.75
C GLU A 5 10.94 -6.85 -20.71
N ASP A 6 10.41 -6.45 -19.55
CA ASP A 6 9.00 -6.14 -19.38
C ASP A 6 8.78 -5.07 -18.28
N VAL A 7 7.53 -4.66 -18.11
CA VAL A 7 7.15 -3.62 -17.15
C VAL A 7 7.43 -3.98 -15.69
N THR A 8 7.52 -5.26 -15.34
CA THR A 8 7.76 -5.70 -13.94
C THR A 8 9.16 -5.34 -13.46
N GLN A 9 10.13 -5.19 -14.38
CA GLN A 9 11.50 -4.76 -14.07
C GLN A 9 11.61 -3.24 -13.78
N LEU A 10 10.55 -2.48 -14.00
CA LEU A 10 10.50 -1.05 -13.72
C LEU A 10 9.95 -0.75 -12.30
N ILE A 11 9.56 -1.78 -11.56
CA ILE A 11 9.02 -1.65 -10.20
C ILE A 11 10.14 -1.31 -9.22
N GLY A 12 9.85 -0.38 -8.32
CA GLY A 12 10.81 0.07 -7.31
C GLY A 12 11.62 1.29 -7.75
N ASN A 13 12.70 1.56 -7.05
CA ASN A 13 13.52 2.78 -7.18
C ASN A 13 12.67 4.06 -7.19
N THR A 14 11.63 4.09 -6.38
CA THR A 14 10.73 5.23 -6.25
C THR A 14 11.45 6.39 -5.56
N PRO A 15 11.20 7.64 -5.98
CA PRO A 15 11.93 8.78 -5.44
C PRO A 15 11.48 9.18 -4.03
N LEU A 16 12.38 9.87 -3.31
CA LEU A 16 12.06 10.68 -2.14
C LEU A 16 11.93 12.14 -2.55
N VAL A 17 10.94 12.85 -2.01
CA VAL A 17 10.80 14.30 -2.18
C VAL A 17 10.62 14.97 -0.81
N ARG A 18 11.30 16.11 -0.60
CA ARG A 18 11.15 16.93 0.63
C ARG A 18 9.83 17.69 0.57
N LEU A 19 9.05 17.62 1.65
CA LEU A 19 7.84 18.43 1.81
C LEU A 19 8.22 19.79 2.42
N HIS A 20 7.56 20.87 1.98
CA HIS A 20 7.92 22.23 2.35
C HIS A 20 6.75 23.03 2.92
N ARG A 21 5.62 23.09 2.20
CA ARG A 21 4.49 23.97 2.55
C ARG A 21 3.59 23.36 3.60
N VAL A 22 3.27 22.07 3.44
CA VAL A 22 2.42 21.35 4.41
C VAL A 22 3.13 21.14 5.75
N THR A 23 4.48 21.24 5.78
CA THR A 23 5.30 21.02 6.99
C THR A 23 5.44 22.26 7.87
N GLN A 24 4.71 23.34 7.61
CA GLN A 24 4.76 24.54 8.43
C GLN A 24 4.58 24.22 9.92
N GLY A 25 5.51 24.71 10.75
CA GLY A 25 5.55 24.45 12.19
C GLY A 25 6.18 23.10 12.58
N ALA A 26 6.68 22.30 11.64
CA ALA A 26 7.50 21.13 11.95
C ALA A 26 8.91 21.57 12.38
N VAL A 27 9.50 20.81 13.29
CA VAL A 27 10.89 21.00 13.77
C VAL A 27 11.81 19.89 13.22
N ALA A 28 11.23 18.84 12.63
CA ALA A 28 11.92 17.80 11.89
C ALA A 28 11.74 18.00 10.39
N ASP A 29 12.71 17.52 9.60
CA ASP A 29 12.59 17.41 8.15
C ASP A 29 11.65 16.27 7.76
N VAL A 30 10.74 16.49 6.82
CA VAL A 30 9.83 15.46 6.32
C VAL A 30 10.09 15.22 4.84
N VAL A 31 10.35 13.97 4.48
CA VAL A 31 10.48 13.52 3.08
C VAL A 31 9.44 12.43 2.78
N ALA A 32 8.86 12.48 1.60
CA ALA A 32 7.84 11.56 1.15
C ALA A 32 8.43 10.54 0.17
N LYS A 33 8.22 9.24 0.43
CA LYS A 33 8.50 8.12 -0.48
C LYS A 33 7.34 7.95 -1.44
N LEU A 34 7.54 8.28 -2.71
CA LEU A 34 6.48 8.37 -3.71
C LEU A 34 6.24 7.03 -4.40
N GLU A 35 5.50 6.14 -3.77
CA GLU A 35 5.23 4.79 -4.29
C GLU A 35 4.33 4.77 -5.55
N PHE A 36 3.69 5.88 -5.88
CA PHE A 36 2.93 6.00 -7.13
C PHE A 36 3.82 6.16 -8.39
N PHE A 37 5.14 6.23 -8.24
CA PHE A 37 6.09 6.12 -9.36
C PHE A 37 6.27 4.69 -9.86
N ASN A 38 5.74 3.69 -9.16
CA ASN A 38 5.65 2.35 -9.71
C ASN A 38 4.72 2.29 -10.95
N PRO A 39 4.94 1.33 -11.89
CA PRO A 39 4.24 1.29 -13.18
C PRO A 39 2.70 1.27 -13.12
N ALA A 40 2.13 0.57 -12.13
CA ALA A 40 0.69 0.59 -11.90
C ALA A 40 0.29 1.59 -10.79
N ASN A 41 1.14 2.59 -10.53
CA ASN A 41 0.93 3.75 -9.66
C ASN A 41 0.61 3.43 -8.20
N SER A 42 1.21 2.34 -7.64
CA SER A 42 1.10 2.09 -6.20
C SER A 42 2.22 1.22 -5.63
N VAL A 43 2.34 1.28 -4.30
CA VAL A 43 3.23 0.41 -3.51
C VAL A 43 2.95 -1.09 -3.72
N LYS A 44 1.74 -1.45 -4.14
CA LYS A 44 1.32 -2.84 -4.32
C LYS A 44 1.97 -3.52 -5.54
N ASP A 45 2.54 -2.74 -6.45
CA ASP A 45 3.28 -3.28 -7.58
C ASP A 45 4.44 -4.15 -7.08
N ARG A 46 5.11 -3.72 -6.00
CA ARG A 46 6.20 -4.48 -5.36
C ARG A 46 5.75 -5.86 -4.89
N ILE A 47 4.65 -5.93 -4.16
CA ILE A 47 4.16 -7.23 -3.66
C ILE A 47 3.49 -8.05 -4.76
N GLY A 48 2.89 -7.41 -5.76
CA GLY A 48 2.31 -8.08 -6.92
C GLY A 48 3.35 -8.92 -7.66
N VAL A 49 4.50 -8.35 -7.99
CA VAL A 49 5.60 -9.10 -8.63
C VAL A 49 6.22 -10.10 -7.67
N ALA A 50 6.50 -9.72 -6.42
CA ALA A 50 7.22 -10.59 -5.49
C ALA A 50 6.47 -11.87 -5.12
N MET A 51 5.14 -11.78 -4.94
CA MET A 51 4.33 -12.97 -4.63
C MET A 51 4.30 -13.95 -5.81
N LEU A 52 4.25 -13.46 -7.05
CA LEU A 52 4.30 -14.32 -8.23
C LEU A 52 5.69 -14.87 -8.48
N ASP A 53 6.76 -14.09 -8.30
CA ASP A 53 8.15 -14.57 -8.37
C ASP A 53 8.40 -15.72 -7.37
N ALA A 54 7.94 -15.55 -6.13
CA ALA A 54 8.06 -16.59 -5.10
C ALA A 54 7.29 -17.87 -5.48
N ALA A 55 6.09 -17.72 -6.07
CA ALA A 55 5.29 -18.85 -6.52
C ALA A 55 5.91 -19.57 -7.74
N GLU A 56 6.49 -18.83 -8.69
CA GLU A 56 7.24 -19.38 -9.81
C GLU A 56 8.47 -20.18 -9.34
N GLN A 57 9.28 -19.56 -8.46
CA GLN A 57 10.47 -20.21 -7.90
C GLN A 57 10.14 -21.48 -7.10
N ALA A 58 8.98 -21.49 -6.43
CA ALA A 58 8.49 -22.67 -5.71
C ALA A 58 7.83 -23.72 -6.63
N GLY A 59 7.72 -23.47 -7.94
CA GLY A 59 7.06 -24.36 -8.89
C GLY A 59 5.55 -24.48 -8.71
N LEU A 60 4.92 -23.50 -8.07
CA LEU A 60 3.48 -23.47 -7.83
C LEU A 60 2.70 -22.94 -9.04
N ILE A 61 3.34 -22.16 -9.90
CA ILE A 61 2.75 -21.65 -11.15
C ILE A 61 3.08 -22.62 -12.29
N LYS A 62 2.05 -23.21 -12.87
CA LYS A 62 2.11 -24.13 -14.02
C LYS A 62 1.51 -23.44 -15.25
N PRO A 63 1.68 -24.00 -16.46
CA PRO A 63 1.16 -23.39 -17.70
C PRO A 63 -0.34 -23.12 -17.72
N ASP A 64 -1.13 -23.89 -16.95
CA ASP A 64 -2.58 -23.76 -16.84
C ASP A 64 -3.05 -23.07 -15.54
N THR A 65 -2.14 -22.60 -14.72
CA THR A 65 -2.45 -21.89 -13.46
C THR A 65 -3.25 -20.63 -13.73
N ILE A 66 -4.24 -20.38 -12.89
CA ILE A 66 -5.06 -19.18 -12.86
C ILE A 66 -4.80 -18.47 -11.53
N ILE A 67 -4.29 -17.26 -11.59
CA ILE A 67 -4.10 -16.44 -10.37
C ILE A 67 -5.47 -15.99 -9.87
N LEU A 68 -5.73 -16.16 -8.59
CA LEU A 68 -7.01 -15.79 -7.97
C LEU A 68 -6.74 -14.96 -6.71
N GLU A 69 -7.31 -13.76 -6.61
CA GLU A 69 -7.17 -12.93 -5.41
C GLU A 69 -8.47 -12.21 -5.07
N PRO A 70 -8.94 -12.29 -3.80
CA PRO A 70 -10.08 -11.50 -3.33
C PRO A 70 -9.62 -10.08 -3.02
N THR A 71 -9.72 -9.19 -4.01
CA THR A 71 -9.28 -7.80 -3.84
C THR A 71 -9.94 -6.88 -4.86
N SER A 72 -10.27 -5.69 -4.40
CA SER A 72 -10.77 -4.59 -5.23
C SER A 72 -9.80 -3.41 -5.29
N GLY A 73 -8.66 -3.52 -4.58
CA GLY A 73 -7.71 -2.43 -4.40
C GLY A 73 -6.49 -2.50 -5.31
N ASN A 74 -5.46 -1.78 -4.90
CA ASN A 74 -4.21 -1.67 -5.63
C ASN A 74 -3.51 -3.03 -5.85
N THR A 75 -3.70 -4.00 -4.95
CA THR A 75 -3.15 -5.35 -5.13
C THR A 75 -3.73 -6.05 -6.36
N GLY A 76 -5.04 -5.93 -6.60
CA GLY A 76 -5.65 -6.47 -7.81
C GLY A 76 -5.11 -5.83 -9.07
N ILE A 77 -4.87 -4.51 -9.06
CA ILE A 77 -4.30 -3.78 -10.20
C ILE A 77 -2.86 -4.25 -10.45
N ALA A 78 -2.04 -4.35 -9.40
CA ALA A 78 -0.67 -4.82 -9.48
C ALA A 78 -0.58 -6.25 -10.02
N LEU A 79 -1.37 -7.18 -9.46
CA LEU A 79 -1.42 -8.56 -9.94
C LEU A 79 -1.89 -8.65 -11.40
N ALA A 80 -2.92 -7.86 -11.77
CA ALA A 80 -3.42 -7.83 -13.15
C ALA A 80 -2.35 -7.32 -14.13
N MET A 81 -1.59 -6.27 -13.76
CA MET A 81 -0.47 -5.78 -14.56
C MET A 81 0.62 -6.84 -14.73
N VAL A 82 1.05 -7.49 -13.64
CA VAL A 82 2.09 -8.54 -13.69
C VAL A 82 1.61 -9.74 -14.52
N CYS A 83 0.36 -10.17 -14.33
CA CYS A 83 -0.21 -11.27 -15.11
C CYS A 83 -0.29 -10.93 -16.61
N ALA A 84 -0.69 -9.70 -16.95
CA ALA A 84 -0.70 -9.23 -18.34
C ALA A 84 0.70 -9.27 -18.96
N ALA A 85 1.72 -8.78 -18.23
CA ALA A 85 3.11 -8.77 -18.69
C ALA A 85 3.69 -10.19 -18.90
N ARG A 86 3.28 -11.15 -18.05
CA ARG A 86 3.81 -12.53 -18.05
C ARG A 86 2.91 -13.55 -18.77
N GLY A 87 1.75 -13.12 -19.28
CA GLY A 87 0.81 -14.00 -19.98
C GLY A 87 0.04 -14.94 -19.05
N TYR A 88 -0.13 -14.61 -17.76
CA TYR A 88 -0.91 -15.40 -16.82
C TYR A 88 -2.39 -15.02 -16.87
N ARG A 89 -3.25 -16.01 -16.68
CA ARG A 89 -4.67 -15.75 -16.42
C ARG A 89 -4.86 -15.29 -14.98
N ILE A 90 -5.76 -14.32 -14.80
CA ILE A 90 -6.11 -13.81 -13.47
C ILE A 90 -7.61 -13.65 -13.32
N VAL A 91 -8.13 -14.09 -12.19
CA VAL A 91 -9.51 -13.90 -11.73
C VAL A 91 -9.47 -13.11 -10.42
N LEU A 92 -10.26 -12.05 -10.34
CA LEU A 92 -10.38 -11.22 -9.13
C LEU A 92 -11.81 -11.26 -8.63
N THR A 93 -12.00 -11.59 -7.36
CA THR A 93 -13.30 -11.52 -6.71
C THR A 93 -13.44 -10.21 -5.95
N MET A 94 -14.58 -9.52 -6.10
CA MET A 94 -14.83 -8.24 -5.46
C MET A 94 -16.32 -7.93 -5.36
N PRO A 95 -16.74 -7.08 -4.39
CA PRO A 95 -18.12 -6.62 -4.31
C PRO A 95 -18.53 -5.82 -5.57
N GLU A 96 -19.77 -5.98 -6.00
CA GLU A 96 -20.35 -5.24 -7.14
C GLU A 96 -20.45 -3.72 -6.91
N THR A 97 -20.30 -3.28 -5.67
CA THR A 97 -20.28 -1.86 -5.27
C THR A 97 -18.97 -1.14 -5.63
N MET A 98 -17.96 -1.87 -6.11
CA MET A 98 -16.72 -1.25 -6.56
C MET A 98 -16.95 -0.36 -7.77
N SER A 99 -16.25 0.78 -7.82
CA SER A 99 -16.43 1.79 -8.88
C SER A 99 -16.22 1.20 -10.28
N ILE A 100 -16.95 1.76 -11.25
CA ILE A 100 -16.89 1.29 -12.63
C ILE A 100 -15.49 1.50 -13.23
N GLU A 101 -14.82 2.60 -12.90
CA GLU A 101 -13.48 2.93 -13.36
C GLU A 101 -12.48 1.87 -12.91
N ARG A 102 -12.58 1.43 -11.65
CA ARG A 102 -11.71 0.38 -11.11
C ARG A 102 -11.92 -0.95 -11.82
N ARG A 103 -13.18 -1.33 -12.06
CA ARG A 103 -13.51 -2.54 -12.83
C ARG A 103 -13.03 -2.46 -14.28
N MET A 104 -13.14 -1.28 -14.90
CA MET A 104 -12.64 -1.05 -16.25
C MET A 104 -11.12 -1.17 -16.32
N LEU A 105 -10.40 -0.59 -15.35
CA LEU A 105 -8.93 -0.68 -15.28
C LEU A 105 -8.45 -2.13 -15.17
N LEU A 106 -9.08 -2.93 -14.31
CA LEU A 106 -8.74 -4.35 -14.15
C LEU A 106 -9.00 -5.16 -15.43
N ARG A 107 -10.13 -4.91 -16.09
CA ARG A 107 -10.46 -5.55 -17.39
C ARG A 107 -9.51 -5.11 -18.50
N ALA A 108 -9.03 -3.87 -18.47
CA ALA A 108 -8.05 -3.38 -19.45
C ALA A 108 -6.72 -4.14 -19.36
N TYR A 109 -6.34 -4.62 -18.17
CA TYR A 109 -5.23 -5.55 -17.98
C TYR A 109 -5.58 -7.02 -18.32
N GLY A 110 -6.81 -7.32 -18.75
CA GLY A 110 -7.23 -8.66 -19.08
C GLY A 110 -7.73 -9.51 -17.92
N ALA A 111 -7.96 -8.92 -16.74
CA ALA A 111 -8.47 -9.66 -15.60
C ALA A 111 -9.95 -10.05 -15.77
N GLU A 112 -10.28 -11.29 -15.43
CA GLU A 112 -11.64 -11.74 -15.24
C GLU A 112 -12.15 -11.31 -13.86
N LEU A 113 -13.36 -10.74 -13.80
CA LEU A 113 -13.95 -10.25 -12.56
C LEU A 113 -15.15 -11.09 -12.16
N VAL A 114 -15.12 -11.65 -10.96
CA VAL A 114 -16.24 -12.31 -10.31
C VAL A 114 -16.81 -11.35 -9.27
N LEU A 115 -17.99 -10.78 -9.57
CA LEU A 115 -18.65 -9.84 -8.69
C LEU A 115 -19.50 -10.59 -7.67
N THR A 116 -19.43 -10.15 -6.40
CA THR A 116 -20.23 -10.67 -5.30
C THR A 116 -21.25 -9.64 -4.83
N PRO A 117 -22.33 -10.05 -4.14
CA PRO A 117 -23.33 -9.11 -3.63
C PRO A 117 -22.70 -7.98 -2.78
N GLY A 118 -23.08 -6.74 -3.05
CA GLY A 118 -22.55 -5.57 -2.35
C GLY A 118 -22.80 -5.61 -0.84
N SER A 119 -23.91 -6.22 -0.41
CA SER A 119 -24.28 -6.39 1.00
C SER A 119 -23.30 -7.28 1.79
N GLU A 120 -22.57 -8.16 1.12
CA GLU A 120 -21.59 -9.06 1.76
C GLU A 120 -20.19 -8.42 1.86
N GLY A 121 -19.95 -7.32 1.15
CA GLY A 121 -18.66 -6.61 1.17
C GLY A 121 -17.47 -7.51 0.82
N MET A 122 -16.29 -7.19 1.36
CA MET A 122 -15.08 -8.00 1.16
C MET A 122 -15.17 -9.43 1.73
N PRO A 123 -15.84 -9.70 2.86
CA PRO A 123 -16.05 -11.08 3.32
C PRO A 123 -16.70 -11.97 2.27
N GLY A 124 -17.70 -11.48 1.53
CA GLY A 124 -18.33 -12.23 0.43
C GLY A 124 -17.36 -12.51 -0.72
N ALA A 125 -16.53 -11.54 -1.06
CA ALA A 125 -15.49 -11.72 -2.09
C ALA A 125 -14.45 -12.77 -1.68
N ILE A 126 -14.03 -12.79 -0.41
CA ILE A 126 -13.11 -13.79 0.14
C ILE A 126 -13.74 -15.18 0.09
N ALA A 127 -14.95 -15.32 0.59
CA ALA A 127 -15.68 -16.60 0.57
C ALA A 127 -15.83 -17.14 -0.87
N LYS A 128 -16.07 -16.26 -1.84
CA LYS A 128 -16.16 -16.65 -3.26
C LYS A 128 -14.82 -17.09 -3.84
N ALA A 129 -13.73 -16.44 -3.48
CA ALA A 129 -12.39 -16.88 -3.89
C ALA A 129 -12.06 -18.26 -3.29
N GLU A 130 -12.38 -18.50 -2.03
CA GLU A 130 -12.19 -19.81 -1.39
C GLU A 130 -13.03 -20.90 -2.04
N GLU A 131 -14.28 -20.61 -2.40
CA GLU A 131 -15.15 -21.53 -3.13
C GLU A 131 -14.53 -21.93 -4.47
N LEU A 132 -14.08 -20.93 -5.26
CA LEU A 132 -13.43 -21.16 -6.55
C LEU A 132 -12.17 -22.00 -6.41
N ALA A 133 -11.30 -21.66 -5.46
CA ALA A 133 -10.05 -22.38 -5.22
C ALA A 133 -10.27 -23.85 -4.81
N LYS A 134 -11.39 -24.16 -4.14
CA LYS A 134 -11.76 -25.56 -3.79
C LYS A 134 -12.29 -26.36 -4.97
N THR A 135 -12.89 -25.68 -5.96
CA THR A 135 -13.53 -26.35 -7.09
C THR A 135 -12.59 -26.63 -8.27
N ASP A 136 -11.49 -25.90 -8.37
CA ASP A 136 -10.54 -26.04 -9.46
C ASP A 136 -9.09 -25.86 -8.96
N GLN A 137 -8.31 -26.93 -9.04
CA GLN A 137 -6.91 -26.96 -8.59
C GLN A 137 -5.94 -26.09 -9.41
N ARG A 138 -6.39 -25.52 -10.52
CA ARG A 138 -5.60 -24.57 -11.30
C ARG A 138 -5.50 -23.20 -10.62
N TYR A 139 -6.40 -22.89 -9.68
CA TYR A 139 -6.33 -21.62 -8.96
C TYR A 139 -5.17 -21.58 -7.98
N PHE A 140 -4.37 -20.53 -8.07
CA PHE A 140 -3.34 -20.16 -7.10
C PHE A 140 -3.71 -18.82 -6.46
N VAL A 141 -3.79 -18.78 -5.13
CA VAL A 141 -4.14 -17.58 -4.35
C VAL A 141 -2.88 -17.03 -3.69
N PRO A 142 -2.38 -15.84 -4.10
CA PRO A 142 -1.18 -15.23 -3.54
C PRO A 142 -1.26 -14.88 -2.04
N GLN A 143 -2.44 -14.55 -1.53
CA GLN A 143 -2.69 -14.26 -0.09
C GLN A 143 -1.81 -13.14 0.50
N GLN A 144 -2.00 -11.92 0.04
CA GLN A 144 -1.17 -10.77 0.42
C GLN A 144 -0.99 -10.54 1.93
N PHE A 145 -1.95 -10.96 2.76
CA PHE A 145 -1.90 -10.76 4.22
C PHE A 145 -1.04 -11.80 4.96
N GLU A 146 -0.75 -12.93 4.33
CA GLU A 146 -0.04 -14.07 4.93
C GLU A 146 1.27 -14.40 4.21
N ASN A 147 1.42 -13.93 2.96
CA ASN A 147 2.54 -14.29 2.10
C ASN A 147 3.86 -13.63 2.57
N PRO A 148 4.88 -14.41 2.94
CA PRO A 148 6.17 -13.86 3.39
C PRO A 148 6.93 -13.09 2.30
N ALA A 149 6.61 -13.29 1.02
CA ALA A 149 7.19 -12.51 -0.07
C ALA A 149 6.81 -11.01 0.02
N ASN A 150 5.71 -10.69 0.69
CA ASN A 150 5.27 -9.31 0.91
C ASN A 150 6.30 -8.52 1.75
N PRO A 151 6.59 -8.81 3.02
CA PRO A 151 7.63 -8.08 3.74
C PRO A 151 9.03 -8.31 3.13
N ALA A 152 9.30 -9.46 2.52
CA ALA A 152 10.59 -9.77 1.91
C ALA A 152 10.97 -8.80 0.78
N ILE A 153 10.04 -8.43 -0.10
CA ILE A 153 10.33 -7.45 -1.17
C ILE A 153 10.60 -6.06 -0.61
N HIS A 154 9.94 -5.68 0.48
CA HIS A 154 10.21 -4.39 1.14
C HIS A 154 11.56 -4.38 1.85
N ARG A 155 12.01 -5.52 2.38
CA ARG A 155 13.39 -5.69 2.88
C ARG A 155 14.41 -5.51 1.78
N ALA A 156 14.19 -6.19 0.65
CA ALA A 156 15.14 -6.25 -0.46
C ALA A 156 15.19 -4.95 -1.29
N THR A 157 14.13 -4.15 -1.29
CA THR A 157 14.02 -2.98 -2.18
C THR A 157 13.70 -1.70 -1.42
N THR A 158 12.52 -1.55 -0.85
CA THR A 158 12.06 -0.30 -0.21
C THR A 158 13.00 0.15 0.91
N ALA A 159 13.46 -0.77 1.75
CA ALA A 159 14.39 -0.48 2.84
C ALA A 159 15.74 0.01 2.31
N GLU A 160 16.28 -0.66 1.29
CA GLU A 160 17.55 -0.31 0.66
C GLU A 160 17.48 1.06 -0.04
N GLU A 161 16.35 1.32 -0.72
CA GLU A 161 16.10 2.61 -1.35
C GLU A 161 16.03 3.74 -0.31
N VAL A 162 15.26 3.56 0.77
CA VAL A 162 15.18 4.55 1.86
C VAL A 162 16.55 4.78 2.49
N TRP A 163 17.29 3.71 2.78
CA TRP A 163 18.62 3.82 3.37
C TRP A 163 19.59 4.58 2.47
N ARG A 164 19.67 4.19 1.21
CA ARG A 164 20.54 4.82 0.20
C ARG A 164 20.18 6.30 0.00
N ASP A 165 18.89 6.59 -0.23
CA ASP A 165 18.42 7.91 -0.63
C ASP A 165 18.40 8.92 0.54
N THR A 166 18.55 8.43 1.79
CA THR A 166 18.73 9.26 2.99
C THR A 166 20.18 9.26 3.52
N ASP A 167 21.12 8.61 2.84
CA ASP A 167 22.50 8.37 3.35
C ASP A 167 22.49 7.75 4.77
N GLY A 168 21.51 6.86 5.05
CA GLY A 168 21.33 6.25 6.36
C GLY A 168 20.82 7.19 7.46
N LYS A 169 20.38 8.39 7.12
CA LYS A 169 19.97 9.42 8.09
C LYS A 169 18.52 9.32 8.53
N VAL A 170 17.73 8.39 7.97
CA VAL A 170 16.34 8.19 8.41
C VAL A 170 16.28 7.94 9.91
N ASP A 171 15.55 8.81 10.64
CA ASP A 171 15.34 8.71 12.10
C ASP A 171 13.97 8.13 12.42
N ILE A 172 12.97 8.48 11.62
CA ILE A 172 11.59 8.05 11.83
C ILE A 172 10.99 7.63 10.49
N PHE A 173 10.39 6.44 10.44
CA PHE A 173 9.70 5.93 9.26
C PHE A 173 8.21 5.80 9.55
N VAL A 174 7.37 6.45 8.76
CA VAL A 174 5.91 6.50 8.94
C VAL A 174 5.22 5.81 7.77
N SER A 175 4.36 4.85 8.06
CA SER A 175 3.62 4.10 7.03
C SER A 175 2.22 3.74 7.48
N GLY A 176 1.25 3.95 6.60
CA GLY A 176 -0.09 3.38 6.77
C GLY A 176 -0.07 1.86 6.72
N VAL A 177 -0.84 1.20 7.57
CA VAL A 177 -0.90 -0.26 7.66
C VAL A 177 -2.13 -0.80 6.97
N GLY A 178 -1.91 -1.39 5.79
CA GLY A 178 -2.87 -2.27 5.12
C GLY A 178 -2.56 -3.73 5.45
N THR A 179 -1.56 -4.32 4.77
CA THR A 179 -1.04 -5.66 5.11
C THR A 179 0.07 -5.59 6.16
N GLY A 180 0.71 -4.44 6.36
CA GLY A 180 1.85 -4.30 7.26
C GLY A 180 3.20 -4.68 6.65
N GLY A 181 3.23 -5.25 5.45
CA GLY A 181 4.48 -5.72 4.84
C GLY A 181 5.52 -4.63 4.62
N THR A 182 5.10 -3.41 4.26
CA THR A 182 6.00 -2.27 4.03
C THR A 182 6.74 -1.90 5.31
N ILE A 183 6.02 -1.61 6.39
CA ILE A 183 6.63 -1.20 7.66
C ILE A 183 7.49 -2.31 8.25
N THR A 184 7.01 -3.56 8.22
CA THR A 184 7.75 -4.73 8.69
C THR A 184 9.05 -4.93 7.93
N GLY A 185 9.00 -4.99 6.59
CA GLY A 185 10.18 -5.23 5.78
C GLY A 185 11.22 -4.11 5.90
N VAL A 186 10.78 -2.84 5.95
CA VAL A 186 11.68 -1.70 6.12
C VAL A 186 12.29 -1.69 7.53
N ALA A 187 11.48 -1.95 8.56
CA ALA A 187 11.96 -1.97 9.95
C ALA A 187 13.01 -3.07 10.19
N GLN A 188 12.82 -4.25 9.64
CA GLN A 188 13.78 -5.37 9.76
C GLN A 188 15.20 -4.97 9.32
N VAL A 189 15.32 -4.19 8.26
CA VAL A 189 16.63 -3.74 7.74
C VAL A 189 17.15 -2.51 8.47
N ILE A 190 16.30 -1.50 8.61
CA ILE A 190 16.77 -0.20 9.14
C ILE A 190 17.08 -0.31 10.63
N LYS A 191 16.28 -1.03 11.44
CA LYS A 191 16.60 -1.21 12.88
C LYS A 191 17.88 -2.01 13.11
N GLU A 192 18.21 -2.95 12.22
CA GLU A 192 19.50 -3.66 12.27
C GLU A 192 20.69 -2.69 12.09
N ARG A 193 20.57 -1.74 11.14
CA ARG A 193 21.63 -0.77 10.82
C ARG A 193 21.64 0.44 11.74
N LYS A 194 20.46 0.88 12.18
CA LYS A 194 20.23 2.03 13.05
C LYS A 194 19.17 1.69 14.11
N PRO A 195 19.56 1.04 15.22
CA PRO A 195 18.62 0.62 16.28
C PRO A 195 17.79 1.75 16.90
N SER A 196 18.27 3.02 16.78
CA SER A 196 17.56 4.20 17.26
C SER A 196 16.47 4.71 16.32
N ALA A 197 16.35 4.16 15.11
CA ALA A 197 15.30 4.53 14.18
C ALA A 197 13.92 4.08 14.70
N GLN A 198 12.94 4.99 14.63
CA GLN A 198 11.57 4.75 15.10
C GLN A 198 10.64 4.43 13.93
N PHE A 199 9.71 3.51 14.16
CA PHE A 199 8.73 3.07 13.18
C PHE A 199 7.33 3.35 13.67
N VAL A 200 6.62 4.20 12.92
CA VAL A 200 5.28 4.68 13.26
C VAL A 200 4.27 4.07 12.28
N ALA A 201 3.41 3.22 12.80
CA ALA A 201 2.28 2.67 12.06
C ALA A 201 1.10 3.63 12.09
N VAL A 202 0.37 3.72 10.99
CA VAL A 202 -0.82 4.57 10.88
C VAL A 202 -2.05 3.74 10.58
N GLU A 203 -3.11 3.94 11.36
CA GLU A 203 -4.40 3.31 11.16
C GLU A 203 -5.57 4.32 11.25
N PRO A 204 -6.76 4.00 10.69
CA PRO A 204 -7.93 4.87 10.81
C PRO A 204 -8.44 4.93 12.24
N ALA A 205 -8.73 6.14 12.74
CA ALA A 205 -9.35 6.32 14.06
C ALA A 205 -10.73 5.63 14.20
N ALA A 206 -11.43 5.46 13.07
CA ALA A 206 -12.71 4.74 13.03
C ALA A 206 -12.54 3.20 13.08
N SER A 207 -11.32 2.67 12.93
CA SER A 207 -11.02 1.23 12.95
C SER A 207 -9.65 0.97 13.60
N PRO A 208 -9.45 1.34 14.89
CA PRO A 208 -8.14 1.38 15.54
C PRO A 208 -7.74 -0.01 16.10
N VAL A 209 -7.68 -1.02 15.24
CA VAL A 209 -7.47 -2.42 15.65
C VAL A 209 -6.05 -2.67 16.15
N LEU A 210 -5.04 -2.01 15.57
CA LEU A 210 -3.65 -2.13 16.02
C LEU A 210 -3.46 -1.51 17.40
N SER A 211 -4.24 -0.48 17.73
CA SER A 211 -4.27 0.15 19.07
C SER A 211 -5.17 -0.58 20.07
N GLY A 212 -5.68 -1.78 19.74
CA GLY A 212 -6.54 -2.59 20.62
C GLY A 212 -8.03 -2.20 20.60
N GLY A 213 -8.45 -1.33 19.70
CA GLY A 213 -9.85 -0.96 19.49
C GLY A 213 -10.60 -1.92 18.57
N GLN A 214 -11.85 -1.58 18.29
CA GLN A 214 -12.71 -2.39 17.42
C GLN A 214 -12.65 -1.92 15.97
N LYS A 215 -12.82 -2.87 15.04
CA LYS A 215 -12.98 -2.55 13.62
C LYS A 215 -14.25 -1.74 13.37
N GLY A 216 -14.16 -0.78 12.45
CA GLY A 216 -15.30 0.03 12.03
C GLY A 216 -15.18 0.48 10.57
N PRO A 217 -16.26 0.97 9.96
CA PRO A 217 -16.25 1.49 8.60
C PRO A 217 -15.48 2.82 8.52
N HIS A 218 -14.67 2.97 7.46
CA HIS A 218 -13.93 4.20 7.16
C HIS A 218 -13.67 4.34 5.65
N PRO A 219 -13.51 5.57 5.12
CA PRO A 219 -13.24 5.81 3.71
C PRO A 219 -11.76 5.70 3.32
N ILE A 220 -10.84 5.54 4.26
CA ILE A 220 -9.40 5.53 4.01
C ILE A 220 -9.01 4.20 3.37
N GLN A 221 -9.11 4.12 2.04
CA GLN A 221 -8.81 2.90 1.29
C GLN A 221 -7.32 2.53 1.39
N GLY A 222 -7.05 1.22 1.47
CA GLY A 222 -5.68 0.68 1.45
C GLY A 222 -5.03 0.45 2.82
N ILE A 223 -5.62 0.99 3.90
CA ILE A 223 -5.20 0.75 5.29
C ILE A 223 -6.38 0.33 6.16
N GLY A 224 -6.14 -0.11 7.38
CA GLY A 224 -7.22 -0.45 8.32
C GLY A 224 -8.00 -1.70 7.91
N ALA A 225 -7.33 -2.85 7.76
CA ALA A 225 -7.92 -4.10 7.30
C ALA A 225 -9.01 -4.67 8.24
N GLY A 226 -9.13 -4.14 9.47
CA GLY A 226 -10.10 -4.60 10.46
C GLY A 226 -9.65 -5.84 11.25
N PHE A 227 -8.39 -6.22 11.11
CA PHE A 227 -7.69 -7.26 11.89
C PHE A 227 -6.19 -6.94 11.89
N VAL A 228 -5.44 -7.60 12.77
CA VAL A 228 -3.96 -7.52 12.77
C VAL A 228 -3.43 -8.49 11.71
N PRO A 229 -2.77 -7.99 10.65
CA PRO A 229 -2.30 -8.85 9.57
C PRO A 229 -1.18 -9.79 10.03
N PRO A 230 -1.19 -11.07 9.62
CA PRO A 230 -0.13 -12.04 10.00
C PRO A 230 1.28 -11.64 9.56
N VAL A 231 1.44 -10.91 8.44
CA VAL A 231 2.76 -10.43 7.98
C VAL A 231 3.25 -9.17 8.68
N LEU A 232 2.42 -8.55 9.53
CA LEU A 232 2.80 -7.41 10.35
C LEU A 232 3.54 -7.87 11.60
N ASP A 233 4.76 -7.41 11.77
CA ASP A 233 5.54 -7.61 12.99
C ASP A 233 5.39 -6.38 13.90
N LEU A 234 4.50 -6.49 14.91
CA LEU A 234 4.21 -5.39 15.83
C LEU A 234 5.38 -5.11 16.78
N ASP A 235 6.29 -6.06 17.02
CA ASP A 235 7.46 -5.86 17.88
C ASP A 235 8.47 -4.87 17.25
N LEU A 236 8.36 -4.64 15.94
CA LEU A 236 9.16 -3.66 15.21
C LEU A 236 8.53 -2.26 15.17
N VAL A 237 7.26 -2.13 15.59
CA VAL A 237 6.52 -0.87 15.59
C VAL A 237 6.69 -0.17 16.94
N ASP A 238 7.23 1.05 16.92
CA ASP A 238 7.46 1.82 18.15
C ASP A 238 6.22 2.60 18.58
N GLU A 239 5.38 3.00 17.63
CA GLU A 239 4.15 3.76 17.89
C GLU A 239 3.08 3.46 16.85
N VAL A 240 1.81 3.46 17.28
CA VAL A 240 0.64 3.44 16.39
C VAL A 240 -0.11 4.77 16.52
N ILE A 241 -0.28 5.49 15.41
CA ILE A 241 -1.04 6.73 15.36
C ILE A 241 -2.38 6.49 14.64
N THR A 242 -3.46 6.85 15.31
CA THR A 242 -4.80 6.84 14.69
C THR A 242 -5.08 8.18 14.02
N VAL A 243 -5.63 8.15 12.79
CA VAL A 243 -5.91 9.36 11.99
C VAL A 243 -7.38 9.42 11.61
N GLY A 244 -7.98 10.61 11.74
CA GLY A 244 -9.36 10.89 11.36
C GLY A 244 -9.58 10.89 9.84
N ASN A 245 -10.82 10.61 9.42
CA ASN A 245 -11.19 10.61 8.01
C ASN A 245 -11.00 11.99 7.37
N ASP A 246 -11.52 13.03 8.02
CA ASP A 246 -11.46 14.40 7.49
C ASP A 246 -10.03 14.93 7.43
N ASP A 247 -9.21 14.65 8.44
CA ASP A 247 -7.80 15.02 8.44
C ASP A 247 -7.07 14.37 7.26
N SER A 248 -7.37 13.09 6.98
CA SER A 248 -6.78 12.34 5.88
C SER A 248 -7.15 12.93 4.52
N LEU A 249 -8.44 13.25 4.31
CA LEU A 249 -8.94 13.86 3.08
C LEU A 249 -8.34 15.27 2.89
N ASN A 250 -8.39 16.09 3.92
CA ASN A 250 -7.90 17.47 3.88
C ASN A 250 -6.40 17.52 3.58
N LEU A 251 -5.59 16.66 4.23
CA LEU A 251 -4.15 16.69 3.98
C LEU A 251 -3.79 16.12 2.60
N ALA A 252 -4.52 15.13 2.08
CA ALA A 252 -4.32 14.65 0.71
C ALA A 252 -4.60 15.75 -0.32
N ARG A 253 -5.65 16.56 -0.13
CA ARG A 253 -5.95 17.75 -0.97
C ARG A 253 -4.84 18.80 -0.86
N ARG A 254 -4.34 19.07 0.35
CA ARG A 254 -3.26 20.02 0.59
C ARG A 254 -1.95 19.56 -0.05
N LEU A 255 -1.63 18.27 0.00
CA LEU A 255 -0.46 17.73 -0.71
C LEU A 255 -0.55 18.00 -2.22
N ALA A 256 -1.72 17.88 -2.83
CA ALA A 256 -1.91 18.23 -4.22
C ALA A 256 -1.75 19.74 -4.46
N ALA A 257 -2.43 20.58 -3.68
CA ALA A 257 -2.49 22.03 -3.90
C ALA A 257 -1.20 22.76 -3.48
N GLU A 258 -0.53 22.29 -2.43
CA GLU A 258 0.61 22.97 -1.82
C GLU A 258 1.96 22.35 -2.24
N GLU A 259 2.03 21.04 -2.47
CA GLU A 259 3.27 20.31 -2.83
C GLU A 259 3.29 19.81 -4.28
N GLY A 260 2.15 19.89 -5.00
CA GLY A 260 2.01 19.31 -6.34
C GLY A 260 1.94 17.78 -6.37
N LEU A 261 1.65 17.17 -5.22
CA LEU A 261 1.59 15.72 -5.05
C LEU A 261 0.14 15.23 -5.03
N LEU A 262 -0.37 14.82 -6.18
CA LEU A 262 -1.72 14.24 -6.31
C LEU A 262 -1.70 12.80 -5.79
N VAL A 263 -2.22 12.58 -4.59
CA VAL A 263 -2.10 11.30 -3.85
C VAL A 263 -3.46 10.80 -3.35
N GLY A 264 -3.52 9.51 -3.00
CA GLY A 264 -4.71 8.89 -2.43
C GLY A 264 -4.95 9.23 -0.96
N ILE A 265 -6.12 8.81 -0.43
CA ILE A 265 -6.58 9.15 0.93
C ILE A 265 -5.62 8.62 2.00
N SER A 266 -5.09 7.40 1.83
CA SER A 266 -4.15 6.81 2.78
C SER A 266 -2.79 7.53 2.81
N SER A 267 -2.40 8.19 1.72
CA SER A 267 -1.25 9.08 1.68
C SER A 267 -1.48 10.30 2.56
N GLY A 268 -2.69 10.88 2.52
CA GLY A 268 -3.10 11.95 3.43
C GLY A 268 -3.03 11.51 4.90
N ALA A 269 -3.56 10.32 5.22
CA ALA A 269 -3.49 9.75 6.57
C ALA A 269 -2.05 9.59 7.06
N ALA A 270 -1.18 8.99 6.24
CA ALA A 270 0.23 8.82 6.58
C ALA A 270 0.94 10.17 6.79
N ALA A 271 0.64 11.15 5.95
CA ALA A 271 1.20 12.50 6.07
C ALA A 271 0.70 13.23 7.33
N VAL A 272 -0.57 13.08 7.74
CA VAL A 272 -1.07 13.61 9.03
C VAL A 272 -0.22 13.09 10.18
N ALA A 273 -0.02 11.79 10.26
CA ALA A 273 0.79 11.19 11.32
C ALA A 273 2.25 11.68 11.25
N ALA A 274 2.84 11.76 10.06
CA ALA A 274 4.19 12.25 9.87
C ALA A 274 4.36 13.71 10.36
N LEU A 275 3.38 14.58 10.08
CA LEU A 275 3.39 15.96 10.56
C LEU A 275 3.17 16.06 12.06
N GLN A 276 2.35 15.20 12.67
CA GLN A 276 2.22 15.13 14.12
C GLN A 276 3.56 14.77 14.78
N VAL A 277 4.26 13.77 14.25
CA VAL A 277 5.58 13.36 14.74
C VAL A 277 6.64 14.44 14.50
N ALA A 278 6.64 15.08 13.32
CA ALA A 278 7.61 16.10 12.96
C ALA A 278 7.49 17.40 13.75
N ARG A 279 6.34 17.67 14.38
CA ARG A 279 6.10 18.85 15.24
C ARG A 279 6.49 18.64 16.68
N ARG A 280 6.82 17.44 17.11
CA ARG A 280 7.21 17.14 18.49
C ARG A 280 8.60 17.72 18.76
N PRO A 281 8.80 18.49 19.85
CA PRO A 281 10.08 19.14 20.14
C PRO A 281 11.27 18.19 20.21
N GLU A 282 11.07 16.95 20.71
CA GLU A 282 12.08 15.90 20.80
C GLU A 282 12.56 15.37 19.43
N ASN A 283 11.85 15.73 18.38
CA ASN A 283 12.19 15.34 17.00
C ASN A 283 12.89 16.47 16.22
N ALA A 284 13.29 17.56 16.90
CA ALA A 284 14.01 18.65 16.26
C ALA A 284 15.27 18.16 15.54
N GLY A 285 15.41 18.51 14.27
CA GLY A 285 16.56 18.15 13.43
C GLY A 285 16.59 16.70 12.95
N LYS A 286 15.59 15.87 13.28
CA LYS A 286 15.45 14.50 12.75
C LYS A 286 14.91 14.48 11.34
N LEU A 287 15.16 13.37 10.64
CA LEU A 287 14.60 13.07 9.31
C LEU A 287 13.45 12.07 9.43
N VAL A 288 12.26 12.50 9.05
CA VAL A 288 11.05 11.70 8.98
C VAL A 288 10.82 11.30 7.53
N VAL A 289 10.73 10.01 7.26
CA VAL A 289 10.34 9.45 5.96
C VAL A 289 8.90 8.96 6.04
N VAL A 290 8.01 9.46 5.18
CA VAL A 290 6.62 9.03 5.10
C VAL A 290 6.32 8.35 3.76
N VAL A 291 5.62 7.22 3.77
CA VAL A 291 5.21 6.53 2.56
C VAL A 291 3.91 7.11 2.03
N LEU A 292 3.91 7.55 0.77
CA LEU A 292 2.72 7.94 0.01
C LEU A 292 2.39 6.80 -0.98
N PRO A 293 1.44 5.92 -0.64
CA PRO A 293 1.34 4.60 -1.27
C PRO A 293 0.78 4.58 -2.68
N ASP A 294 -0.04 5.57 -3.10
CA ASP A 294 -0.66 5.53 -4.41
C ASP A 294 -1.04 6.91 -4.97
N PHE A 295 -1.41 6.93 -6.26
CA PHE A 295 -1.75 8.13 -7.00
C PHE A 295 -3.21 8.54 -6.81
N GLY A 296 -3.44 9.84 -6.75
CA GLY A 296 -4.76 10.44 -6.44
C GLY A 296 -5.80 10.31 -7.55
N GLU A 297 -5.40 10.14 -8.81
CA GLU A 297 -6.33 10.03 -9.94
C GLU A 297 -7.36 8.89 -9.75
N ARG A 298 -7.00 7.82 -9.03
CA ARG A 298 -7.92 6.73 -8.67
C ARG A 298 -9.08 7.13 -7.79
N TYR A 299 -9.04 8.32 -7.23
CA TYR A 299 -9.99 8.82 -6.22
C TYR A 299 -10.81 10.00 -6.71
N LEU A 300 -10.71 10.38 -8.01
CA LEU A 300 -11.43 11.55 -8.58
C LEU A 300 -12.95 11.45 -8.42
N SER A 301 -13.52 10.25 -8.47
CA SER A 301 -14.96 10.01 -8.24
C SER A 301 -15.34 9.72 -6.78
N THR A 302 -14.44 10.00 -5.83
CA THR A 302 -14.66 9.74 -4.40
C THR A 302 -14.79 11.06 -3.61
N PRO A 303 -15.18 11.01 -2.32
CA PRO A 303 -15.21 12.20 -1.47
C PRO A 303 -13.89 12.98 -1.38
N LEU A 304 -12.75 12.37 -1.77
CA LEU A 304 -11.46 13.07 -1.77
C LEU A 304 -11.50 14.34 -2.62
N PHE A 305 -12.15 14.29 -3.78
CA PHE A 305 -12.19 15.42 -4.73
C PHE A 305 -13.62 15.91 -5.03
N ALA A 306 -14.59 15.56 -4.19
CA ALA A 306 -15.98 16.01 -4.39
C ALA A 306 -16.09 17.54 -4.47
N ASP A 307 -15.29 18.27 -3.69
CA ASP A 307 -15.34 19.73 -3.61
C ASP A 307 -14.70 20.45 -4.83
N VAL A 308 -14.00 19.70 -5.71
CA VAL A 308 -13.38 20.26 -6.93
C VAL A 308 -14.07 19.81 -8.21
N ALA A 309 -15.18 19.06 -8.09
CA ALA A 309 -15.96 18.57 -9.22
C ALA A 309 -16.94 19.63 -9.79
N GLU A 310 -17.09 20.77 -9.11
CA GLU A 310 -17.89 21.93 -9.50
C GLU A 310 -16.93 23.06 -9.98
#